data_17cbfc207e6020ba6b371dd31a2a0164
#
_entry.id   17cbfc207e6020ba6b371dd31a2a0164
#
_cell.length_a   1.000
_cell.length_b   1.000
_cell.length_c   1.000
_cell.angle_alpha   90.00
_cell.angle_beta   90.00
_cell.angle_gamma   90.00
#
_symmetry.space_group_name_H-M   'P 1'
#
loop_
_entity.id
_entity.type
_entity.pdbx_description
1 polymer ?
#
loop_
_entity_poly.entity_id
_entity_poly.type
_entity_poly.pdbx_seq_one_letter_code
_entity_poly.pdbx_strand_id
1 'polypeptide(L)'
;MPDSAEQLQRLYLAGFELQAFERFPKCIGVLRESCVALLVPGVDGLQVLGTPGWRMGEVMGVLTEREGRKVFQAKSEIVEATPERLLALQKFREELVGLLYAQS
;
A
#
# COMPACT_ATOMS: atom_id res chain seq x y z
N MET A 1 -22.24 6.01 3.32
CA MET A 1 -21.13 5.09 3.52
C MET A 1 -20.41 4.84 2.20
N PRO A 2 -19.09 4.87 2.17
CA PRO A 2 -18.38 4.55 0.94
C PRO A 2 -18.54 3.07 0.59
N ASP A 3 -18.88 2.82 -0.66
CA ASP A 3 -18.99 1.48 -1.22
C ASP A 3 -17.59 1.05 -1.67
N SER A 4 -17.21 -0.19 -1.40
CA SER A 4 -15.92 -0.73 -1.81
C SER A 4 -15.69 -0.60 -3.30
N ALA A 5 -16.73 -0.85 -4.11
CA ALA A 5 -16.61 -0.73 -5.57
C ALA A 5 -16.31 0.71 -5.99
N GLU A 6 -16.96 1.68 -5.34
CA GLU A 6 -16.72 3.10 -5.62
C GLU A 6 -15.29 3.49 -5.22
N GLN A 7 -14.82 2.98 -4.07
CA GLN A 7 -13.47 3.25 -3.62
C GLN A 7 -12.43 2.71 -4.60
N LEU A 8 -12.61 1.48 -5.07
CA LEU A 8 -11.70 0.87 -6.05
C LEU A 8 -11.71 1.62 -7.37
N GLN A 9 -12.88 2.04 -7.83
CA GLN A 9 -13.00 2.82 -9.06
C GLN A 9 -12.27 4.16 -8.91
N ARG A 10 -12.45 4.82 -7.78
CA ARG A 10 -11.82 6.10 -7.49
C ARG A 10 -10.29 5.98 -7.52
N LEU A 11 -9.76 4.90 -6.94
CA LEU A 11 -8.32 4.64 -6.95
C LEU A 11 -7.81 4.36 -8.37
N TYR A 12 -8.54 3.56 -9.12
CA TYR A 12 -8.17 3.25 -10.50
C TYR A 12 -8.13 4.51 -11.36
N LEU A 13 -9.13 5.38 -11.22
CA LEU A 13 -9.19 6.63 -11.98
C LEU A 13 -8.07 7.60 -11.58
N ALA A 14 -7.57 7.49 -10.36
CA ALA A 14 -6.47 8.32 -9.88
C ALA A 14 -5.09 7.80 -10.28
N GLY A 15 -5.04 6.68 -11.01
CA GLY A 15 -3.78 6.14 -11.51
C GLY A 15 -3.16 5.05 -10.65
N PHE A 16 -3.87 4.56 -9.65
CA PHE A 16 -3.39 3.43 -8.85
C PHE A 16 -3.67 2.12 -9.58
N GLU A 17 -2.74 1.17 -9.45
CA GLU A 17 -2.92 -0.18 -9.95
C GLU A 17 -3.45 -1.07 -8.83
N LEU A 18 -4.23 -2.08 -9.20
CA LEU A 18 -4.76 -3.05 -8.25
C LEU A 18 -4.13 -4.41 -8.57
N GLN A 19 -3.68 -5.10 -7.53
CA GLN A 19 -3.01 -6.39 -7.71
C GLN A 19 -3.32 -7.31 -6.53
N ALA A 20 -3.51 -8.60 -6.80
CA ALA A 20 -3.62 -9.61 -5.75
C ALA A 20 -2.23 -10.13 -5.41
N PHE A 21 -1.97 -10.32 -4.12
CA PHE A 21 -0.72 -10.91 -3.65
C PHE A 21 -1.00 -12.26 -3.00
N GLU A 22 -0.27 -13.29 -3.41
CA GLU A 22 -0.45 -14.64 -2.86
C GLU A 22 -0.29 -14.68 -1.34
N ARG A 23 0.64 -13.90 -0.82
CA ARG A 23 0.92 -13.86 0.61
C ARG A 23 -0.22 -13.25 1.42
N PHE A 24 -1.07 -12.47 0.77
CA PHE A 24 -2.18 -11.77 1.43
C PHE A 24 -3.48 -12.01 0.65
N PRO A 25 -4.01 -13.24 0.67
CA PRO A 25 -5.14 -13.61 -0.19
C PRO A 25 -6.45 -12.88 0.12
N LYS A 26 -6.56 -12.32 1.33
CA LYS A 26 -7.78 -11.58 1.72
C LYS A 26 -7.65 -10.09 1.49
N CYS A 27 -6.53 -9.64 0.94
CA CYS A 27 -6.26 -8.23 0.74
C CYS A 27 -6.25 -7.87 -0.73
N ILE A 28 -6.55 -6.61 -1.02
CA ILE A 28 -6.39 -6.05 -2.35
C ILE A 28 -5.13 -5.18 -2.29
N GLY A 29 -4.16 -5.48 -3.15
CA GLY A 29 -2.96 -4.66 -3.27
C GLY A 29 -3.23 -3.43 -4.11
N VAL A 30 -2.78 -2.28 -3.65
CA VAL A 30 -2.86 -1.02 -4.39
C VAL A 30 -1.45 -0.50 -4.60
N LEU A 31 -1.10 -0.23 -5.85
CA LEU A 31 0.26 0.14 -6.21
C LEU A 31 0.28 1.42 -7.02
N ARG A 32 1.31 2.21 -6.80
CA ARG A 32 1.67 3.30 -7.70
C ARG A 32 3.18 3.49 -7.62
N GLU A 33 3.85 3.44 -8.78
CA GLU A 33 5.30 3.42 -8.85
C GLU A 33 5.83 2.22 -8.06
N SER A 34 6.61 2.47 -7.01
CA SER A 34 7.15 1.38 -6.18
C SER A 34 6.46 1.26 -4.82
N CYS A 35 5.43 2.03 -4.57
CA CYS A 35 4.70 2.00 -3.31
C CYS A 35 3.55 1.01 -3.37
N VAL A 36 3.34 0.27 -2.29
CA VAL A 36 2.30 -0.76 -2.18
C VAL A 36 1.55 -0.61 -0.87
N ALA A 37 0.24 -0.69 -0.91
CA ALA A 37 -0.59 -0.77 0.28
C ALA A 37 -1.54 -1.95 0.15
N LEU A 38 -1.94 -2.51 1.27
CA LEU A 38 -2.92 -3.59 1.31
C LEU A 38 -4.24 -3.04 1.84
N LEU A 39 -5.33 -3.36 1.16
CA LEU A 39 -6.66 -2.97 1.59
C LEU A 39 -7.45 -4.19 2.01
N VAL A 40 -8.20 -4.06 3.09
CA VAL A 40 -9.10 -5.11 3.57
C VAL A 40 -10.51 -4.53 3.72
N PRO A 41 -11.55 -5.33 3.50
CA PRO A 41 -12.92 -4.88 3.78
C PRO A 41 -13.12 -4.61 5.26
N GLY A 42 -13.72 -3.49 5.57
CA GLY A 42 -14.06 -3.10 6.94
C GLY A 42 -15.53 -2.72 7.04
N VAL A 43 -15.95 -2.27 8.21
CA VAL A 43 -17.34 -1.88 8.47
C VAL A 43 -17.75 -0.71 7.58
N ASP A 44 -16.86 0.25 7.40
CA ASP A 44 -17.14 1.46 6.62
C ASP A 44 -16.45 1.46 5.25
N GLY A 45 -16.31 0.30 4.63
CA GLY A 45 -15.66 0.15 3.36
C GLY A 45 -14.23 -0.37 3.51
N LEU A 46 -13.43 -0.17 2.48
CA LEU A 46 -12.04 -0.64 2.48
C LEU A 46 -11.17 0.17 3.43
N GLN A 47 -10.28 -0.51 4.12
CA GLN A 47 -9.34 0.09 5.06
C GLN A 47 -7.92 -0.33 4.71
N VAL A 48 -6.96 0.55 4.98
CA VAL A 48 -5.54 0.23 4.81
C VAL A 48 -5.10 -0.68 5.95
N LEU A 49 -4.54 -1.84 5.58
CA LEU A 49 -4.02 -2.79 6.55
C LEU A 49 -2.54 -2.49 6.82
N GLY A 50 -2.25 -2.06 8.04
CA GLY A 50 -0.88 -1.81 8.47
C GLY A 50 -0.22 -0.64 7.75
N THR A 51 1.09 -0.69 7.66
CA THR A 51 1.91 0.34 7.01
C THR A 51 2.16 -0.04 5.56
N PRO A 52 2.05 0.92 4.62
CA PRO A 52 2.43 0.65 3.23
C PRO A 52 3.88 0.21 3.12
N GLY A 53 4.17 -0.56 2.09
CA GLY A 53 5.50 -1.10 1.84
C GLY A 53 6.02 -0.74 0.46
N TRP A 54 7.09 -1.41 0.07
CA TRP A 54 7.80 -1.16 -1.18
C TRP A 54 7.68 -2.37 -2.10
N ARG A 55 7.44 -2.12 -3.37
CA ARG A 55 7.33 -3.20 -4.35
C ARG A 55 8.71 -3.76 -4.64
N MET A 56 8.87 -5.07 -4.45
CA MET A 56 10.09 -5.81 -4.71
C MET A 56 9.77 -6.94 -5.70
N GLY A 57 9.82 -6.61 -7.00
CA GLY A 57 9.38 -7.55 -8.03
C GLY A 57 7.88 -7.76 -7.96
N GLU A 58 7.45 -9.00 -7.72
CA GLU A 58 6.03 -9.34 -7.59
C GLU A 58 5.58 -9.46 -6.13
N VAL A 59 6.45 -9.09 -5.20
CA VAL A 59 6.13 -9.18 -3.77
C VAL A 59 6.21 -7.82 -3.10
N MET A 60 5.56 -7.71 -1.95
CA MET A 60 5.59 -6.49 -1.16
C MET A 60 6.66 -6.60 -0.09
N GLY A 61 7.59 -5.65 -0.08
CA GLY A 61 8.56 -5.52 0.99
C GLY A 61 7.96 -4.77 2.16
N VAL A 62 8.01 -5.36 3.34
CA VAL A 62 7.45 -4.77 4.56
C VAL A 62 8.50 -3.90 5.22
N LEU A 63 8.10 -2.69 5.63
CA LEU A 63 8.99 -1.79 6.34
C LEU A 63 9.29 -2.35 7.73
N THR A 64 10.57 -2.52 8.01
CA THR A 64 11.02 -3.05 9.30
C THR A 64 12.36 -2.40 9.66
N GLU A 65 12.87 -2.70 10.84
CA GLU A 65 14.13 -2.19 11.31
C GLU A 65 15.11 -3.33 11.56
N ARG A 66 16.31 -3.21 11.04
CA ARG A 66 17.38 -4.18 11.25
C ARG A 66 18.67 -3.44 11.57
N GLU A 67 19.27 -3.79 12.72
CA GLU A 67 20.52 -3.18 13.16
C GLU A 67 20.51 -1.66 13.17
N GLY A 68 19.38 -1.09 13.62
CA GLY A 68 19.21 0.35 13.70
C GLY A 68 18.87 1.04 12.38
N ARG A 69 18.67 0.28 11.31
CA ARG A 69 18.36 0.82 9.99
C ARG A 69 16.97 0.42 9.55
N LYS A 70 16.27 1.33 8.90
CA LYS A 70 14.98 1.03 8.30
C LYS A 70 15.19 0.39 6.93
N VAL A 71 14.53 -0.74 6.71
CA VAL A 71 14.64 -1.49 5.45
C VAL A 71 13.27 -2.02 5.06
N PHE A 72 13.12 -2.32 3.76
CA PHE A 72 11.99 -3.07 3.25
C PHE A 72 12.43 -4.51 3.06
N GLN A 73 11.72 -5.44 3.67
CA GLN A 73 12.11 -6.86 3.64
C GLN A 73 11.00 -7.72 3.06
N ALA A 74 11.37 -8.61 2.14
CA ALA A 74 10.49 -9.61 1.55
C ALA A 74 11.28 -10.89 1.36
N LYS A 75 10.88 -11.97 2.06
CA LYS A 75 11.57 -13.27 2.02
C LYS A 75 13.06 -13.09 2.30
N SER A 76 13.91 -13.33 1.29
CA SER A 76 15.37 -13.22 1.43
C SER A 76 15.93 -11.90 0.93
N GLU A 77 15.09 -11.01 0.42
CA GLU A 77 15.54 -9.74 -0.14
C GLU A 77 15.32 -8.59 0.83
N ILE A 78 16.27 -7.68 0.86
CA ILE A 78 16.24 -6.50 1.70
C ILE A 78 16.61 -5.29 0.84
N VAL A 79 15.79 -4.25 0.90
CA VAL A 79 16.06 -2.99 0.22
C VAL A 79 16.09 -1.88 1.26
N GLU A 80 17.11 -1.04 1.20
CA GLU A 80 17.24 0.06 2.15
C GLU A 80 16.08 1.06 2.02
N ALA A 81 15.50 1.45 3.16
CA ALA A 81 14.45 2.46 3.19
C ALA A 81 15.09 3.84 3.31
N THR A 82 15.54 4.38 2.17
CA THR A 82 16.19 5.69 2.13
C THR A 82 15.19 6.79 2.51
N PRO A 83 15.66 7.98 2.94
CA PRO A 83 14.76 9.10 3.21
C PRO A 83 13.85 9.45 2.03
N GLU A 84 14.37 9.35 0.80
CA GLU A 84 13.58 9.61 -0.40
C GLU A 84 12.46 8.60 -0.57
N ARG A 85 12.75 7.32 -0.32
CA ARG A 85 11.75 6.25 -0.41
C ARG A 85 10.69 6.39 0.68
N LEU A 86 11.12 6.73 1.89
CA LEU A 86 10.19 6.95 2.99
C LEU A 86 9.26 8.14 2.72
N LEU A 87 9.78 9.21 2.13
CA LEU A 87 8.98 10.36 1.76
C LEU A 87 7.96 10.01 0.67
N ALA A 88 8.39 9.24 -0.34
CA ALA A 88 7.50 8.77 -1.40
C ALA A 88 6.37 7.92 -0.83
N LEU A 89 6.71 7.06 0.14
CA LEU A 89 5.75 6.20 0.80
C LEU A 89 4.72 7.02 1.60
N GLN A 90 5.18 8.05 2.29
CA GLN A 90 4.31 8.94 3.06
C GLN A 90 3.32 9.66 2.16
N LYS A 91 3.79 10.21 1.05
CA LYS A 91 2.93 10.89 0.07
C LYS A 91 1.91 9.93 -0.54
N PHE A 92 2.35 8.72 -0.88
CA PHE A 92 1.48 7.68 -1.40
C PHE A 92 0.36 7.37 -0.40
N ARG A 93 0.72 7.17 0.87
CA ARG A 93 -0.25 6.87 1.92
C ARG A 93 -1.26 8.01 2.11
N GLU A 94 -0.80 9.24 2.16
CA GLU A 94 -1.67 10.41 2.34
C GLU A 94 -2.68 10.52 1.19
N GLU A 95 -2.22 10.34 -0.03
CA GLU A 95 -3.09 10.39 -1.20
C GLU A 95 -4.09 9.25 -1.22
N LEU A 96 -3.62 8.04 -0.89
CA LEU A 96 -4.47 6.86 -0.82
C LEU A 96 -5.57 7.02 0.21
N VAL A 97 -5.22 7.45 1.43
CA VAL A 97 -6.18 7.66 2.51
C VAL A 97 -7.18 8.74 2.13
N GLY A 98 -6.71 9.82 1.51
CA GLY A 98 -7.59 10.89 1.04
C GLY A 98 -8.64 10.40 0.05
N LEU A 99 -8.24 9.54 -0.88
CA LEU A 99 -9.15 8.98 -1.88
C LEU A 99 -10.12 7.95 -1.28
N LEU A 100 -9.62 7.11 -0.37
CA LEU A 100 -10.45 6.09 0.26
C LEU A 100 -11.59 6.69 1.09
N TYR A 101 -11.29 7.74 1.83
CA TYR A 101 -12.25 8.33 2.75
C TYR A 101 -12.82 9.65 2.26
N ALA A 102 -12.62 9.97 0.98
CA ALA A 102 -13.24 11.15 0.40
C ALA A 102 -14.74 11.01 0.38
N GLN A 103 -15.43 12.05 0.82
CA GLN A 103 -16.89 12.10 0.74
C GLN A 103 -17.28 12.86 -0.52
N SER A 104 -18.16 12.26 -1.28
CA SER A 104 -18.69 12.89 -2.48
C SER A 104 -19.85 13.82 -2.13
#